data_cc66f9b504dae0f27cacb763e9c2a4af
#
_entry.id   cc66f9b504dae0f27cacb763e9c2a4af
#
_cell.length_a   1.000
_cell.length_b   1.000
_cell.length_c   1.000
_cell.angle_alpha   90.00
_cell.angle_beta   90.00
_cell.angle_gamma   90.00
#
_symmetry.space_group_name_H-M   'P 1'
#
loop_
_entity.id
_entity.type
_entity.pdbx_description
1 polymer ?
#
loop_
_entity_poly.entity_id
_entity_poly.type
_entity_poly.pdbx_seq_one_letter_code
_entity_poly.pdbx_strand_id
1 'polypeptide(L)'
;MARSQQARVKAIYASAPLPHRKTMLTMRKAILEILPRAEEVVSYGMPAFKTEGNIVAGLLHAKKHVGYYPFSGSVLSLFPNELAKFSTTKSAIHVPVDKPLSKTLLKKLITARISQCPVKTGKVDLAKYKKKDWYWKSLGIAAPARRGLVDNKLYKLSDLKKITKIQFLKIHAVGPSATKVIEREMRRYKFSFKR
;
A
#
# COMPACT_ATOMS: atom_id res chain seq x y z
N MET A 1 3.39 17.11 17.98
CA MET A 1 3.11 16.91 16.54
C MET A 1 1.68 16.44 16.24
N ALA A 2 1.04 15.55 17.00
CA ALA A 2 -0.34 15.08 16.75
C ALA A 2 -1.41 16.17 16.78
N ARG A 3 -1.38 17.09 17.75
CA ARG A 3 -2.34 18.23 17.82
C ARG A 3 -2.29 19.15 16.60
N SER A 4 -1.12 19.34 16.01
CA SER A 4 -0.94 20.15 14.79
C SER A 4 -1.56 19.47 13.55
N GLN A 5 -1.48 18.15 13.42
CA GLN A 5 -2.08 17.39 12.31
C GLN A 5 -3.61 17.44 12.38
N GLN A 6 -4.22 17.20 13.54
CA GLN A 6 -5.67 17.27 13.71
C GLN A 6 -6.23 18.68 13.43
N ALA A 7 -5.52 19.73 13.86
CA ALA A 7 -5.92 21.10 13.55
C ALA A 7 -5.91 21.36 12.03
N ARG A 8 -4.88 20.90 11.32
CA ARG A 8 -4.78 21.02 9.87
C ARG A 8 -5.89 20.24 9.15
N VAL A 9 -6.18 19.01 9.58
CA VAL A 9 -7.29 18.22 9.04
C VAL A 9 -8.61 18.95 9.21
N LYS A 10 -8.90 19.48 10.41
CA LYS A 10 -10.11 20.27 10.68
C LYS A 10 -10.20 21.51 9.78
N ALA A 11 -9.10 22.23 9.61
CA ALA A 11 -9.05 23.43 8.76
C ALA A 11 -9.39 23.11 7.30
N ILE A 12 -8.92 21.98 6.75
CA ILE A 12 -9.23 21.57 5.37
C ILE A 12 -10.72 21.24 5.21
N TYR A 13 -11.34 20.54 6.17
CA TYR A 13 -12.79 20.32 6.13
C TYR A 13 -13.56 21.65 6.26
N ALA A 14 -13.11 22.57 7.11
CA ALA A 14 -13.76 23.85 7.30
C ALA A 14 -13.66 24.78 6.08
N SER A 15 -12.59 24.69 5.30
CA SER A 15 -12.39 25.48 4.07
C SER A 15 -13.27 25.02 2.90
N ALA A 16 -13.82 23.79 2.94
CA ALA A 16 -14.68 23.30 1.88
C ALA A 16 -16.03 24.05 1.85
N PRO A 17 -16.59 24.39 0.66
CA PRO A 17 -17.93 24.94 0.53
C PRO A 17 -18.99 24.02 1.16
N LEU A 18 -20.13 24.59 1.61
CA LEU A 18 -21.14 23.84 2.37
C LEU A 18 -21.58 22.50 1.74
N PRO A 19 -21.99 22.40 0.46
CA PRO A 19 -22.41 21.10 -0.09
C PRO A 19 -21.26 20.08 -0.09
N HIS A 20 -20.04 20.48 -0.46
CA HIS A 20 -18.85 19.62 -0.44
C HIS A 20 -18.49 19.18 0.98
N ARG A 21 -18.51 20.13 1.93
CA ARG A 21 -18.22 19.86 3.35
C ARG A 21 -19.16 18.80 3.92
N LYS A 22 -20.47 18.91 3.66
CA LYS A 22 -21.47 17.94 4.13
C LYS A 22 -21.15 16.54 3.62
N THR A 23 -20.89 16.40 2.32
CA THR A 23 -20.53 15.12 1.69
C THR A 23 -19.20 14.58 2.22
N MET A 24 -18.17 15.42 2.35
CA MET A 24 -16.89 15.00 2.94
C MET A 24 -17.06 14.50 4.37
N LEU A 25 -17.83 15.21 5.21
CA LEU A 25 -18.06 14.80 6.61
C LEU A 25 -18.88 13.52 6.73
N THR A 26 -19.87 13.31 5.83
CA THR A 26 -20.64 12.06 5.76
C THR A 26 -19.72 10.89 5.40
N MET A 27 -18.87 11.05 4.38
CA MET A 27 -17.91 10.02 4.00
C MET A 27 -16.85 9.80 5.08
N ARG A 28 -16.36 10.87 5.71
CA ARG A 28 -15.45 10.80 6.87
C ARG A 28 -16.02 9.91 7.98
N LYS A 29 -17.28 10.19 8.38
CA LYS A 29 -17.97 9.39 9.41
C LYS A 29 -18.01 7.90 9.01
N ALA A 30 -18.45 7.60 7.79
CA ALA A 30 -18.50 6.22 7.29
C ALA A 30 -17.11 5.55 7.26
N ILE A 31 -16.07 6.28 6.86
CA ILE A 31 -14.69 5.73 6.85
C ILE A 31 -14.20 5.43 8.27
N LEU A 32 -14.45 6.31 9.24
CA LEU A 32 -14.07 6.07 10.64
C LEU A 32 -14.87 4.95 11.30
N GLU A 33 -16.11 4.71 10.88
CA GLU A 33 -16.88 3.54 11.30
C GLU A 33 -16.33 2.22 10.69
N ILE A 34 -15.76 2.26 9.48
CA ILE A 34 -15.09 1.12 8.85
C ILE A 34 -13.72 0.89 9.48
N LEU A 35 -13.02 1.96 9.82
CA LEU A 35 -11.66 1.98 10.35
C LEU A 35 -11.59 2.73 11.70
N PRO A 36 -12.12 2.18 12.80
CA PRO A 36 -12.24 2.90 14.08
C PRO A 36 -10.88 3.26 14.71
N ARG A 37 -9.79 2.63 14.28
CA ARG A 37 -8.42 2.92 14.73
C ARG A 37 -7.60 3.72 13.73
N ALA A 38 -8.22 4.26 12.66
CA ALA A 38 -7.48 5.04 11.68
C ALA A 38 -7.04 6.38 12.27
N GLU A 39 -5.82 6.76 11.97
CA GLU A 39 -5.26 8.08 12.24
C GLU A 39 -5.61 9.00 11.06
N GLU A 40 -6.25 10.14 11.34
CA GLU A 40 -6.43 11.18 10.33
C GLU A 40 -5.18 12.05 10.22
N VAL A 41 -4.64 12.14 9.02
CA VAL A 41 -3.43 12.91 8.71
C VAL A 41 -3.66 13.80 7.50
N VAL A 42 -2.80 14.79 7.28
CA VAL A 42 -2.75 15.51 6.00
C VAL A 42 -1.72 14.85 5.10
N SER A 43 -2.15 14.41 3.92
CA SER A 43 -1.29 13.85 2.89
C SER A 43 -1.64 14.46 1.54
N TYR A 44 -0.65 14.90 0.78
CA TYR A 44 -0.86 15.62 -0.49
C TYR A 44 -1.87 16.78 -0.40
N GLY A 45 -1.87 17.50 0.73
CA GLY A 45 -2.79 18.62 0.96
C GLY A 45 -4.24 18.23 1.28
N MET A 46 -4.55 16.94 1.47
CA MET A 46 -5.91 16.47 1.77
C MET A 46 -5.99 15.69 3.09
N PRO A 47 -7.15 15.68 3.76
CA PRO A 47 -7.45 14.76 4.83
C PRO A 47 -7.33 13.32 4.32
N ALA A 48 -6.55 12.50 5.01
CA ALA A 48 -6.29 11.13 4.65
C ALA A 48 -6.36 10.22 5.88
N PHE A 49 -6.74 8.97 5.65
CA PHE A 49 -6.94 7.96 6.70
C PHE A 49 -5.81 6.94 6.62
N LYS A 50 -5.07 6.85 7.73
CA LYS A 50 -3.91 5.98 7.85
C LYS A 50 -4.20 4.87 8.84
N THR A 51 -3.97 3.63 8.44
CA THR A 51 -4.06 2.45 9.30
C THR A 51 -2.81 1.58 9.10
N GLU A 52 -2.28 1.01 10.18
CA GLU A 52 -1.06 0.19 10.16
C GLU A 52 0.10 0.85 9.39
N GLY A 53 0.16 2.19 9.47
CA GLY A 53 1.17 3.02 8.82
C GLY A 53 1.01 3.20 7.31
N ASN A 54 -0.06 2.71 6.69
CA ASN A 54 -0.39 2.90 5.29
C ASN A 54 -1.59 3.86 5.15
N ILE A 55 -1.53 4.74 4.16
CA ILE A 55 -2.67 5.59 3.81
C ILE A 55 -3.60 4.77 2.90
N VAL A 56 -4.88 4.72 3.26
CA VAL A 56 -5.87 3.83 2.61
C VAL A 56 -7.04 4.58 1.99
N ALA A 57 -7.28 5.82 2.38
CA ALA A 57 -8.32 6.67 1.80
C ALA A 57 -7.96 8.15 1.99
N GLY A 58 -8.44 9.02 1.14
CA GLY A 58 -8.36 10.47 1.27
C GLY A 58 -9.56 11.15 0.65
N LEU A 59 -9.84 12.37 1.11
CA LEU A 59 -10.95 13.19 0.66
C LEU A 59 -10.46 14.61 0.35
N LEU A 60 -10.87 15.16 -0.78
CA LEU A 60 -10.58 16.54 -1.13
C LEU A 60 -11.74 17.16 -1.90
N HIS A 61 -12.15 18.37 -1.56
CA HIS A 61 -13.10 19.12 -2.38
C HIS A 61 -12.41 19.68 -3.63
N ALA A 62 -13.11 19.62 -4.74
CA ALA A 62 -12.74 20.24 -6.00
C ALA A 62 -13.88 21.18 -6.44
N LYS A 63 -13.73 21.91 -7.53
CA LYS A 63 -14.72 22.92 -7.96
C LYS A 63 -16.14 22.34 -8.13
N LYS A 64 -16.28 21.11 -8.67
CA LYS A 64 -17.58 20.52 -9.03
C LYS A 64 -17.87 19.16 -8.37
N HIS A 65 -16.97 18.64 -7.54
CA HIS A 65 -17.11 17.31 -6.93
C HIS A 65 -16.28 17.21 -5.64
N VAL A 66 -16.50 16.13 -4.90
CA VAL A 66 -15.59 15.66 -3.85
C VAL A 66 -14.75 14.52 -4.42
N GLY A 67 -13.42 14.64 -4.39
CA GLY A 67 -12.53 13.57 -4.76
C GLY A 67 -12.40 12.55 -3.63
N TYR A 68 -12.63 11.27 -3.93
CA TYR A 68 -12.20 10.15 -3.09
C TYR A 68 -10.95 9.52 -3.68
N TYR A 69 -9.91 9.36 -2.88
CA TYR A 69 -8.60 8.88 -3.29
C TYR A 69 -8.24 7.58 -2.55
N PRO A 70 -8.17 6.42 -3.22
CA PRO A 70 -7.81 5.14 -2.59
C PRO A 70 -6.30 4.99 -2.35
N PHE A 71 -5.47 5.95 -2.74
CA PHE A 71 -4.00 5.87 -2.67
C PHE A 71 -3.43 4.62 -3.36
N SER A 72 -4.03 4.25 -4.48
CA SER A 72 -3.62 3.13 -5.32
C SER A 72 -3.99 3.40 -6.77
N GLY A 73 -3.11 3.04 -7.70
CA GLY A 73 -3.38 3.12 -9.14
C GLY A 73 -4.18 1.93 -9.70
N SER A 74 -4.52 0.93 -8.88
CA SER A 74 -5.17 -0.31 -9.33
C SER A 74 -6.44 -0.69 -8.56
N VAL A 75 -6.76 -0.04 -7.43
CA VAL A 75 -7.97 -0.36 -6.66
C VAL A 75 -9.24 -0.09 -7.46
N LEU A 76 -9.30 1.03 -8.17
CA LEU A 76 -10.54 1.40 -8.87
C LEU A 76 -10.88 0.46 -10.02
N SER A 77 -9.88 -0.10 -10.69
CA SER A 77 -10.09 -1.07 -11.78
C SER A 77 -10.67 -2.41 -11.31
N LEU A 78 -10.69 -2.68 -10.01
CA LEU A 78 -11.33 -3.88 -9.44
C LEU A 78 -12.85 -3.77 -9.32
N PHE A 79 -13.43 -2.58 -9.52
CA PHE A 79 -14.84 -2.29 -9.27
C PHE A 79 -15.52 -1.58 -10.45
N PRO A 80 -15.39 -2.08 -11.70
CA PRO A 80 -15.90 -1.38 -12.87
C PRO A 80 -17.44 -1.20 -12.81
N ASN A 81 -18.16 -2.19 -12.35
CA ASN A 81 -19.62 -2.15 -12.27
C ASN A 81 -20.13 -1.16 -11.22
N GLU A 82 -19.53 -1.17 -10.02
CA GLU A 82 -19.90 -0.27 -8.92
C GLU A 82 -19.55 1.18 -9.23
N LEU A 83 -18.53 1.40 -10.05
CA LEU A 83 -18.04 2.72 -10.42
C LEU A 83 -18.61 3.25 -11.74
N ALA A 84 -19.36 2.46 -12.50
CA ALA A 84 -19.90 2.84 -13.81
C ALA A 84 -20.70 4.17 -13.82
N LYS A 85 -21.35 4.50 -12.70
CA LYS A 85 -22.12 5.75 -12.54
C LYS A 85 -21.30 6.95 -12.04
N PHE A 86 -20.01 6.78 -11.79
CA PHE A 86 -19.13 7.85 -11.33
C PHE A 86 -18.11 8.22 -12.41
N SER A 87 -17.78 9.50 -12.50
CA SER A 87 -16.58 9.91 -13.22
C SER A 87 -15.35 9.52 -12.39
N THR A 88 -14.41 8.85 -13.02
CA THR A 88 -13.19 8.37 -12.34
C THR A 88 -11.95 8.72 -13.13
N THR A 89 -10.84 8.86 -12.43
CA THR A 89 -9.50 8.83 -12.98
C THR A 89 -8.80 7.56 -12.52
N LYS A 90 -7.57 7.32 -12.94
CA LYS A 90 -6.76 6.20 -12.45
C LYS A 90 -6.62 6.16 -10.91
N SER A 91 -6.70 7.32 -10.24
CA SER A 91 -6.40 7.48 -8.81
C SER A 91 -7.51 8.11 -7.99
N ALA A 92 -8.64 8.49 -8.59
CA ALA A 92 -9.71 9.18 -7.89
C ALA A 92 -11.10 8.84 -8.43
N ILE A 93 -12.10 8.87 -7.53
CA ILE A 93 -13.52 8.90 -7.87
C ILE A 93 -14.00 10.34 -7.68
N HIS A 94 -14.68 10.90 -8.69
CA HIS A 94 -15.35 12.20 -8.61
C HIS A 94 -16.77 11.99 -8.07
N VAL A 95 -16.92 12.22 -6.79
CA VAL A 95 -18.17 12.04 -6.06
C VAL A 95 -19.03 13.29 -6.21
N PRO A 96 -20.30 13.21 -6.67
CA PRO A 96 -21.20 14.36 -6.69
C PRO A 96 -21.29 15.02 -5.32
N VAL A 97 -21.42 16.36 -5.30
CA VAL A 97 -21.36 17.14 -4.06
C VAL A 97 -22.53 16.85 -3.09
N ASP A 98 -23.62 16.32 -3.59
CA ASP A 98 -24.86 16.01 -2.85
C ASP A 98 -25.09 14.50 -2.63
N LYS A 99 -24.27 13.64 -3.22
CA LYS A 99 -24.43 12.17 -3.19
C LYS A 99 -23.16 11.48 -2.71
N PRO A 100 -22.93 11.36 -1.41
CA PRO A 100 -21.74 10.68 -0.86
C PRO A 100 -21.70 9.21 -1.31
N LEU A 101 -20.49 8.64 -1.40
CA LEU A 101 -20.33 7.21 -1.61
C LEU A 101 -20.99 6.44 -0.46
N SER A 102 -21.68 5.34 -0.81
CA SER A 102 -22.28 4.47 0.20
C SER A 102 -21.22 3.83 1.09
N LYS A 103 -21.56 3.56 2.35
CA LYS A 103 -20.67 2.88 3.30
C LYS A 103 -20.22 1.52 2.76
N THR A 104 -21.10 0.80 2.05
CA THR A 104 -20.77 -0.48 1.42
C THR A 104 -19.68 -0.33 0.36
N LEU A 105 -19.78 0.65 -0.52
CA LEU A 105 -18.75 0.90 -1.54
C LEU A 105 -17.44 1.36 -0.91
N LEU A 106 -17.48 2.27 0.06
CA LEU A 106 -16.30 2.69 0.82
C LEU A 106 -15.61 1.49 1.47
N LYS A 107 -16.36 0.57 2.09
CA LYS A 107 -15.82 -0.65 2.69
C LYS A 107 -15.10 -1.52 1.66
N LYS A 108 -15.72 -1.75 0.49
CA LYS A 108 -15.09 -2.52 -0.62
C LYS A 108 -13.77 -1.89 -1.05
N LEU A 109 -13.76 -0.59 -1.34
CA LEU A 109 -12.58 0.15 -1.79
C LEU A 109 -11.45 0.13 -0.75
N ILE A 110 -11.78 0.39 0.51
CA ILE A 110 -10.82 0.40 1.63
C ILE A 110 -10.24 -1.01 1.85
N THR A 111 -11.07 -2.04 1.86
CA THR A 111 -10.62 -3.43 2.02
C THR A 111 -9.67 -3.84 0.89
N ALA A 112 -10.03 -3.53 -0.35
CA ALA A 112 -9.16 -3.78 -1.51
C ALA A 112 -7.83 -3.01 -1.41
N ARG A 113 -7.85 -1.78 -0.91
CA ARG A 113 -6.62 -1.01 -0.68
C ARG A 113 -5.77 -1.63 0.42
N ILE A 114 -6.36 -2.03 1.54
CA ILE A 114 -5.64 -2.66 2.66
C ILE A 114 -4.96 -3.96 2.19
N SER A 115 -5.63 -4.78 1.37
CA SER A 115 -5.03 -6.02 0.84
C SER A 115 -3.82 -5.78 -0.07
N GLN A 116 -3.70 -4.58 -0.65
CA GLN A 116 -2.53 -4.17 -1.44
C GLN A 116 -1.42 -3.53 -0.59
N CYS A 117 -1.72 -3.18 0.66
CA CYS A 117 -0.73 -2.60 1.55
C CYS A 117 0.28 -3.66 1.96
N PRO A 118 1.59 -3.35 1.94
CA PRO A 118 2.55 -4.24 2.55
C PRO A 118 2.19 -4.38 4.03
N VAL A 119 2.00 -5.61 4.47
CA VAL A 119 1.86 -5.91 5.91
C VAL A 119 3.12 -5.36 6.57
N LYS A 120 3.00 -4.32 7.37
CA LYS A 120 4.09 -3.94 8.28
C LYS A 120 4.15 -5.02 9.36
N THR A 121 4.81 -6.12 9.04
CA THR A 121 5.37 -6.96 10.09
C THR A 121 6.10 -6.02 11.04
N GLY A 122 5.73 -6.07 12.32
CA GLY A 122 6.23 -5.16 13.36
C GLY A 122 7.74 -4.94 13.27
N LYS A 123 8.33 -4.03 14.04
CA LYS A 123 9.77 -3.66 13.97
C LYS A 123 10.59 -4.87 13.55
N VAL A 124 11.10 -4.82 12.31
CA VAL A 124 11.86 -5.95 11.74
C VAL A 124 12.97 -6.26 12.75
N ASP A 125 12.91 -7.41 13.38
CA ASP A 125 14.00 -7.85 14.25
C ASP A 125 15.24 -8.05 13.38
N LEU A 126 16.05 -7.00 13.32
CA LEU A 126 17.26 -7.00 12.52
C LEU A 126 18.29 -8.02 13.05
N ALA A 127 18.21 -8.39 14.33
CA ALA A 127 19.06 -9.40 14.92
C ALA A 127 18.82 -10.77 14.29
N LYS A 128 17.57 -11.09 13.97
CA LYS A 128 17.18 -12.31 13.23
C LYS A 128 17.95 -12.50 11.92
N TYR A 129 18.26 -11.40 11.24
CA TYR A 129 18.89 -11.42 9.90
C TYR A 129 20.39 -11.31 9.95
N LYS A 130 21.00 -10.59 10.93
CA LYS A 130 22.43 -10.28 11.00
C LYS A 130 23.36 -11.46 10.78
N LYS A 131 23.00 -12.67 11.27
CA LYS A 131 23.81 -13.89 11.13
C LYS A 131 23.42 -14.74 9.92
N LYS A 132 22.29 -14.46 9.26
CA LYS A 132 21.71 -15.33 8.23
C LYS A 132 21.76 -14.74 6.84
N ASP A 133 21.93 -13.41 6.70
CA ASP A 133 21.90 -12.72 5.41
C ASP A 133 23.31 -12.34 4.88
N TRP A 134 24.36 -12.72 5.59
CA TRP A 134 25.75 -12.33 5.29
C TRP A 134 26.16 -12.70 3.86
N TYR A 135 25.76 -13.89 3.40
CA TYR A 135 26.07 -14.35 2.06
C TYR A 135 25.45 -13.46 0.98
N TRP A 136 24.17 -13.14 1.14
CA TRP A 136 23.48 -12.25 0.21
C TRP A 136 24.00 -10.80 0.30
N LYS A 137 24.44 -10.40 1.47
CA LYS A 137 25.09 -9.09 1.67
C LYS A 137 26.41 -9.02 0.93
N SER A 138 27.23 -10.06 0.94
CA SER A 138 28.51 -10.11 0.21
C SER A 138 28.32 -10.02 -1.30
N LEU A 139 27.16 -10.41 -1.83
CA LEU A 139 26.81 -10.25 -3.25
C LEU A 139 26.22 -8.87 -3.59
N GLY A 140 26.18 -7.94 -2.64
CA GLY A 140 25.63 -6.59 -2.85
C GLY A 140 24.10 -6.54 -2.95
N ILE A 141 23.38 -7.58 -2.54
CA ILE A 141 21.91 -7.61 -2.59
C ILE A 141 21.33 -6.68 -1.52
N ALA A 142 20.35 -5.86 -1.89
CA ALA A 142 19.71 -4.89 -1.02
C ALA A 142 18.99 -5.54 0.17
N ALA A 143 18.95 -4.87 1.31
CA ALA A 143 18.43 -5.41 2.57
C ALA A 143 17.00 -5.96 2.51
N PRO A 144 16.02 -5.36 1.79
CA PRO A 144 14.69 -5.94 1.65
C PRO A 144 14.70 -7.32 0.96
N ALA A 145 15.45 -7.46 -0.12
CA ALA A 145 15.57 -8.73 -0.85
C ALA A 145 16.28 -9.80 -0.01
N ARG A 146 17.35 -9.42 0.72
CA ARG A 146 18.05 -10.34 1.64
C ARG A 146 17.10 -10.89 2.70
N ARG A 147 16.25 -10.03 3.29
CA ARG A 147 15.25 -10.46 4.27
C ARG A 147 14.25 -11.43 3.67
N GLY A 148 13.73 -11.12 2.48
CA GLY A 148 12.83 -12.02 1.76
C GLY A 148 13.45 -13.41 1.52
N LEU A 149 14.71 -13.48 1.13
CA LEU A 149 15.43 -14.75 0.97
C LEU A 149 15.57 -15.51 2.29
N VAL A 150 15.98 -14.84 3.37
CA VAL A 150 16.13 -15.44 4.71
C VAL A 150 14.79 -15.94 5.26
N ASP A 151 13.71 -15.20 5.08
CA ASP A 151 12.36 -15.58 5.53
C ASP A 151 11.85 -16.84 4.79
N ASN A 152 12.33 -17.05 3.56
CA ASN A 152 12.08 -18.27 2.79
C ASN A 152 13.15 -19.36 3.03
N LYS A 153 13.96 -19.26 4.09
CA LYS A 153 15.02 -20.21 4.47
C LYS A 153 16.11 -20.40 3.40
N LEU A 154 16.33 -19.38 2.58
CA LEU A 154 17.36 -19.36 1.54
C LEU A 154 18.52 -18.51 2.06
N TYR A 155 19.58 -19.16 2.54
CA TYR A 155 20.71 -18.51 3.20
C TYR A 155 21.92 -18.37 2.29
N LYS A 156 22.01 -19.20 1.25
CA LYS A 156 23.12 -19.22 0.28
C LYS A 156 22.64 -19.72 -1.09
N LEU A 157 23.50 -19.58 -2.09
CA LEU A 157 23.17 -19.89 -3.47
C LEU A 157 22.70 -21.34 -3.69
N SER A 158 23.32 -22.30 -2.98
CA SER A 158 22.93 -23.72 -3.07
C SER A 158 21.51 -24.02 -2.58
N ASP A 159 20.92 -23.16 -1.74
CA ASP A 159 19.54 -23.35 -1.28
C ASP A 159 18.52 -23.14 -2.39
N LEU A 160 18.88 -22.36 -3.43
CA LEU A 160 18.02 -22.13 -4.59
C LEU A 160 17.75 -23.39 -5.41
N LYS A 161 18.57 -24.43 -5.29
CA LYS A 161 18.32 -25.74 -5.90
C LYS A 161 17.06 -26.43 -5.35
N LYS A 162 16.55 -25.97 -4.19
CA LYS A 162 15.38 -26.55 -3.52
C LYS A 162 14.05 -26.00 -4.03
N ILE A 163 14.09 -24.89 -4.78
CA ILE A 163 12.90 -24.17 -5.26
C ILE A 163 12.94 -23.98 -6.76
N THR A 164 11.75 -23.85 -7.37
CA THR A 164 11.64 -23.52 -8.81
C THR A 164 11.89 -22.03 -9.04
N LYS A 165 12.21 -21.65 -10.28
CA LYS A 165 12.35 -20.24 -10.68
C LYS A 165 11.07 -19.45 -10.42
N ILE A 166 9.90 -20.06 -10.63
CA ILE A 166 8.59 -19.42 -10.37
C ILE A 166 8.42 -19.10 -8.89
N GLN A 167 8.78 -20.04 -8.00
CA GLN A 167 8.74 -19.82 -6.56
C GLN A 167 9.70 -18.71 -6.13
N PHE A 168 10.92 -18.70 -6.68
CA PHE A 168 11.89 -17.65 -6.41
C PHE A 168 11.40 -16.25 -6.80
N LEU A 169 10.80 -16.09 -7.98
CA LEU A 169 10.27 -14.80 -8.45
C LEU A 169 9.08 -14.29 -7.65
N LYS A 170 8.39 -15.16 -6.91
CA LYS A 170 7.30 -14.80 -6.00
C LYS A 170 7.76 -14.32 -4.62
N ILE A 171 9.06 -14.44 -4.31
CA ILE A 171 9.58 -14.01 -3.00
C ILE A 171 9.45 -12.49 -2.88
N HIS A 172 8.80 -12.04 -1.80
CA HIS A 172 8.59 -10.62 -1.52
C HIS A 172 9.93 -9.86 -1.51
N ALA A 173 9.94 -8.69 -2.14
CA ALA A 173 11.10 -7.79 -2.26
C ALA A 173 12.30 -8.33 -3.07
N VAL A 174 12.23 -9.50 -3.69
CA VAL A 174 13.21 -9.96 -4.67
C VAL A 174 12.84 -9.39 -6.04
N GLY A 175 13.35 -8.20 -6.32
CA GLY A 175 13.11 -7.49 -7.59
C GLY A 175 14.14 -7.83 -8.68
N PRO A 176 13.99 -7.22 -9.89
CA PRO A 176 14.85 -7.49 -11.04
C PRO A 176 16.36 -7.35 -10.77
N SER A 177 16.77 -6.36 -9.97
CA SER A 177 18.19 -6.15 -9.63
C SER A 177 18.77 -7.31 -8.84
N ALA A 178 18.06 -7.79 -7.80
CA ALA A 178 18.49 -8.95 -7.03
C ALA A 178 18.49 -10.23 -7.87
N THR A 179 17.47 -10.41 -8.71
CA THR A 179 17.36 -11.55 -9.63
C THR A 179 18.55 -11.61 -10.58
N LYS A 180 18.93 -10.50 -11.22
CA LYS A 180 20.10 -10.43 -12.12
C LYS A 180 21.39 -10.86 -11.42
N VAL A 181 21.64 -10.36 -10.21
CA VAL A 181 22.83 -10.72 -9.42
C VAL A 181 22.84 -12.22 -9.11
N ILE A 182 21.72 -12.75 -8.62
CA ILE A 182 21.60 -14.16 -8.22
C ILE A 182 21.76 -15.08 -9.44
N GLU A 183 21.09 -14.81 -10.56
CA GLU A 183 21.20 -15.62 -11.77
C GLU A 183 22.61 -15.59 -12.38
N ARG A 184 23.32 -14.45 -12.27
CA ARG A 184 24.72 -14.35 -12.68
C ARG A 184 25.60 -15.28 -11.83
N GLU A 185 25.43 -15.26 -10.52
CA GLU A 185 26.22 -16.12 -9.61
C GLU A 185 25.84 -17.60 -9.77
N MET A 186 24.57 -17.92 -9.99
CA MET A 186 24.13 -19.28 -10.28
C MET A 186 24.82 -19.83 -11.53
N ARG A 187 24.91 -19.04 -12.61
CA ARG A 187 25.66 -19.44 -13.83
C ARG A 187 27.13 -19.66 -13.54
N ARG A 188 27.76 -18.74 -12.79
CA ARG A 188 29.18 -18.83 -12.41
C ARG A 188 29.53 -20.13 -11.68
N TYR A 189 28.64 -20.57 -10.79
CA TYR A 189 28.83 -21.80 -10.01
C TYR A 189 28.13 -23.03 -10.60
N LYS A 190 27.61 -22.93 -11.84
CA LYS A 190 26.88 -24.01 -12.52
C LYS A 190 25.69 -24.56 -11.69
N PHE A 191 25.01 -23.67 -10.95
CA PHE A 191 23.78 -24.00 -10.22
C PHE A 191 22.55 -23.70 -11.06
N SER A 192 21.49 -24.51 -10.88
CA SER A 192 20.17 -24.29 -11.46
C SER A 192 19.09 -24.39 -10.39
N PHE A 193 17.96 -23.72 -10.62
CA PHE A 193 16.75 -23.93 -9.85
C PHE A 193 16.26 -25.38 -10.00
N LYS A 194 15.43 -25.81 -9.04
CA LYS A 194 14.68 -27.06 -9.19
C LYS A 194 13.87 -27.01 -10.50
N ARG A 195 13.85 -28.08 -11.25
CA ARG A 195 12.99 -28.26 -12.43
C ARG A 195 11.54 -28.40 -12.04
#